data_53b7f14cd0de37ac1d7042965ef55182
#
_entry.id   53b7f14cd0de37ac1d7042965ef55182
#
_cell.length_a   1.000
_cell.length_b   1.000
_cell.length_c   1.000
_cell.angle_alpha   90.00
_cell.angle_beta   90.00
_cell.angle_gamma   90.00
#
_symmetry.space_group_name_H-M   'P 1'
#
loop_
_entity.id
_entity.type
_entity.pdbx_description
1 polymer ?
#
loop_
_entity_poly.entity_id
_entity_poly.type
_entity_poly.pdbx_seq_one_letter_code
_entity_poly.pdbx_strand_id
1 'polypeptide(L)'
;MINMLKLITIITLFFIYSCSNTSPTIVQNTDAQKVTAVEYGTIKTSLPVKIKGESDWIGATAGGLIGALLGAHICGEEEVAGTKCQDIGIVFGTVGGAAAGSVIQAALGNHDGFQYIINIDNCGESTLSCENNQDKAFVQGDKDPLPNNQRVIIIYGNTIRIITYEN
;
A
#
# COMPACT_ATOMS: atom_id res chain seq x y z
N MET A 1 25.80 -1.98 28.82
CA MET A 1 26.14 -1.56 27.46
C MET A 1 25.69 -2.67 26.50
N ILE A 2 24.62 -2.46 25.77
CA ILE A 2 24.19 -3.38 24.71
C ILE A 2 25.20 -3.24 23.56
N ASN A 3 25.88 -4.34 23.21
CA ASN A 3 26.84 -4.30 22.11
C ASN A 3 26.12 -3.82 20.83
N MET A 4 26.71 -2.84 20.14
CA MET A 4 26.19 -2.26 18.90
C MET A 4 25.78 -3.34 17.86
N LEU A 5 26.51 -4.44 17.83
CA LEU A 5 26.20 -5.61 17.00
C LEU A 5 24.87 -6.27 17.36
N LYS A 6 24.52 -6.37 18.65
CA LYS A 6 23.22 -6.93 19.09
C LYS A 6 22.06 -6.00 18.74
N LEU A 7 22.27 -4.68 18.82
CA LEU A 7 21.25 -3.71 18.42
C LEU A 7 20.94 -3.78 16.92
N ILE A 8 21.99 -3.88 16.08
CA ILE A 8 21.85 -4.04 14.63
C ILE A 8 21.12 -5.34 14.29
N THR A 9 21.43 -6.45 14.98
CA THR A 9 20.76 -7.74 14.74
C THR A 9 19.26 -7.67 15.10
N ILE A 10 18.89 -6.99 16.18
CA ILE A 10 17.49 -6.82 16.59
C ILE A 10 16.72 -5.97 15.58
N ILE A 11 17.32 -4.88 15.09
CA ILE A 11 16.73 -4.01 14.08
C ILE A 11 16.52 -4.78 12.76
N THR A 12 17.52 -5.56 12.34
CA THR A 12 17.42 -6.37 11.11
C THR A 12 16.33 -7.44 11.23
N LEU A 13 16.15 -8.04 12.40
CA LEU A 13 15.09 -9.03 12.64
C LEU A 13 13.69 -8.42 12.53
N PHE A 14 13.51 -7.15 12.94
CA PHE A 14 12.24 -6.44 12.83
C PHE A 14 11.82 -6.17 11.36
N PHE A 15 12.77 -5.95 10.47
CA PHE A 15 12.48 -5.70 9.05
C PHE A 15 12.02 -6.94 8.26
N ILE A 16 12.27 -8.16 8.77
CA ILE A 16 11.94 -9.40 8.05
C ILE A 16 10.45 -9.76 8.19
N TYR A 17 9.72 -9.19 9.14
CA TYR A 17 8.32 -9.55 9.42
C TYR A 17 7.27 -8.65 8.74
N SER A 18 7.68 -7.68 7.92
CA SER A 18 6.75 -6.78 7.23
C SER A 18 6.34 -7.31 5.86
N CYS A 19 5.59 -8.42 5.83
CA CYS A 19 4.87 -8.83 4.61
C CYS A 19 3.43 -8.32 4.69
N SER A 20 3.10 -7.28 3.93
CA SER A 20 1.71 -6.90 3.68
C SER A 20 1.17 -7.75 2.52
N ASN A 21 0.20 -8.60 2.79
CA ASN A 21 -0.53 -9.35 1.76
C ASN A 21 -1.63 -8.46 1.17
N THR A 22 -1.51 -8.13 -0.10
CA THR A 22 -2.49 -7.35 -0.88
C THR A 22 -3.38 -8.26 -1.73
N SER A 23 -3.64 -9.49 -1.29
CA SER A 23 -4.50 -10.42 -2.03
C SER A 23 -5.96 -9.94 -2.01
N PRO A 24 -6.67 -9.91 -3.17
CA PRO A 24 -8.09 -9.51 -3.24
C PRO A 24 -9.03 -10.44 -2.45
N THR A 25 -8.58 -11.64 -2.10
CA THR A 25 -9.33 -12.60 -1.28
C THR A 25 -9.21 -12.34 0.23
N ILE A 26 -8.28 -11.48 0.67
CA ILE A 26 -8.10 -11.14 2.08
C ILE A 26 -8.97 -9.93 2.43
N VAL A 27 -9.95 -10.13 3.30
CA VAL A 27 -10.80 -9.06 3.83
C VAL A 27 -10.11 -8.44 5.04
N GLN A 28 -9.94 -7.11 5.02
CA GLN A 28 -9.44 -6.40 6.19
C GLN A 28 -10.46 -6.42 7.32
N ASN A 29 -9.98 -6.42 8.56
CA ASN A 29 -10.85 -6.48 9.74
C ASN A 29 -11.82 -5.27 9.81
N THR A 30 -11.43 -4.13 9.23
CA THR A 30 -12.26 -2.92 9.12
C THR A 30 -13.45 -3.08 8.17
N ASP A 31 -13.38 -4.03 7.22
CA ASP A 31 -14.42 -4.29 6.23
C ASP A 31 -15.25 -5.53 6.56
N ALA A 32 -14.83 -6.28 7.59
CA ALA A 32 -15.59 -7.42 8.07
C ALA A 32 -16.91 -6.96 8.70
N GLN A 33 -17.99 -7.70 8.44
CA GLN A 33 -19.34 -7.45 8.99
C GLN A 33 -20.00 -6.12 8.55
N LYS A 34 -19.51 -5.48 7.47
CA LYS A 34 -20.18 -4.32 6.88
C LYS A 34 -21.05 -4.75 5.71
N VAL A 35 -22.20 -4.10 5.57
CA VAL A 35 -23.02 -4.22 4.37
C VAL A 35 -22.32 -3.46 3.25
N THR A 36 -21.96 -4.17 2.19
CA THR A 36 -21.27 -3.61 1.03
C THR A 36 -22.16 -3.72 -0.20
N ALA A 37 -22.10 -2.73 -1.08
CA ALA A 37 -22.76 -2.82 -2.38
C ALA A 37 -22.03 -3.84 -3.25
N VAL A 38 -22.80 -4.60 -4.02
CA VAL A 38 -22.29 -5.64 -4.93
C VAL A 38 -22.86 -5.39 -6.31
N GLU A 39 -22.00 -5.43 -7.32
CA GLU A 39 -22.41 -5.38 -8.73
C GLU A 39 -21.87 -6.63 -9.45
N TYR A 40 -22.59 -7.05 -10.46
CA TYR A 40 -22.18 -8.16 -11.35
C TYR A 40 -21.77 -7.60 -12.69
N GLY A 41 -20.80 -8.23 -13.32
CA GLY A 41 -20.35 -7.79 -14.63
C GLY A 41 -19.49 -8.82 -15.35
N THR A 42 -19.08 -8.44 -16.56
CA THR A 42 -18.21 -9.26 -17.40
C THR A 42 -16.97 -8.46 -17.80
N ILE A 43 -15.81 -9.04 -17.65
CA ILE A 43 -14.54 -8.41 -18.04
C ILE A 43 -14.47 -8.32 -19.56
N LYS A 44 -14.39 -7.09 -20.10
CA LYS A 44 -14.13 -6.86 -21.52
C LYS A 44 -12.64 -6.92 -21.84
N THR A 45 -11.83 -6.31 -21.00
CA THR A 45 -10.39 -6.17 -21.25
C THR A 45 -9.63 -6.06 -19.95
N SER A 46 -8.45 -6.71 -19.91
CA SER A 46 -7.47 -6.59 -18.82
C SER A 46 -6.21 -5.95 -19.38
N LEU A 47 -5.77 -4.84 -18.79
CA LEU A 47 -4.59 -4.09 -19.21
C LEU A 47 -3.58 -4.04 -18.07
N PRO A 48 -2.30 -4.40 -18.29
CA PRO A 48 -1.28 -4.31 -17.25
C PRO A 48 -1.02 -2.84 -16.92
N VAL A 49 -0.95 -2.53 -15.63
CA VAL A 49 -0.65 -1.18 -15.12
C VAL A 49 0.33 -1.26 -13.96
N LYS A 50 1.07 -0.19 -13.77
CA LYS A 50 1.92 -0.04 -12.58
C LYS A 50 1.18 0.79 -11.55
N ILE A 51 0.97 0.21 -10.39
CA ILE A 51 0.40 0.89 -9.22
C ILE A 51 1.56 1.54 -8.47
N LYS A 52 1.52 2.87 -8.39
CA LYS A 52 2.56 3.63 -7.71
C LYS A 52 2.28 3.64 -6.21
N GLY A 53 3.28 3.28 -5.42
CA GLY A 53 3.22 3.40 -3.97
C GLY A 53 3.15 4.87 -3.54
N GLU A 54 2.30 5.14 -2.56
CA GLU A 54 2.22 6.46 -1.93
C GLU A 54 3.22 6.54 -0.78
N SER A 55 3.84 7.71 -0.62
CA SER A 55 4.69 8.00 0.53
C SER A 55 3.83 8.57 1.64
N ASP A 56 3.40 7.71 2.57
CA ASP A 56 2.66 8.14 3.74
C ASP A 56 3.59 8.75 4.80
N TRP A 57 3.00 9.49 5.74
CA TRP A 57 3.71 10.07 6.89
C TRP A 57 4.42 9.01 7.75
N ILE A 58 4.03 7.72 7.65
CA ILE A 58 4.61 6.61 8.40
C ILE A 58 6.09 6.40 8.05
N GLY A 59 6.43 6.39 6.74
CA GLY A 59 7.83 6.26 6.31
C GLY A 59 8.67 7.45 6.74
N ALA A 60 8.11 8.66 6.64
CA ALA A 60 8.78 9.88 7.08
C ALA A 60 9.03 9.89 8.60
N THR A 61 8.03 9.51 9.41
CA THR A 61 8.18 9.49 10.88
C THR A 61 9.13 8.39 11.33
N ALA A 62 9.01 7.18 10.81
CA ALA A 62 9.92 6.08 11.15
C ALA A 62 11.36 6.40 10.73
N GLY A 63 11.56 6.90 9.51
CA GLY A 63 12.88 7.34 9.03
C GLY A 63 13.45 8.49 9.84
N GLY A 64 12.61 9.48 10.18
CA GLY A 64 13.00 10.61 11.02
C GLY A 64 13.45 10.20 12.42
N LEU A 65 12.72 9.30 13.08
CA LEU A 65 13.10 8.80 14.41
C LEU A 65 14.41 8.01 14.38
N ILE A 66 14.57 7.11 13.40
CA ILE A 66 15.84 6.37 13.24
C ILE A 66 16.98 7.32 12.91
N GLY A 67 16.76 8.28 12.03
CA GLY A 67 17.75 9.29 11.67
C GLY A 67 18.15 10.17 12.85
N ALA A 68 17.20 10.59 13.69
CA ALA A 68 17.47 11.35 14.91
C ALA A 68 18.35 10.57 15.89
N LEU A 69 18.04 9.29 16.13
CA LEU A 69 18.82 8.42 17.00
C LEU A 69 20.24 8.22 16.49
N LEU A 70 20.40 7.98 15.18
CA LEU A 70 21.74 7.85 14.58
C LEU A 70 22.50 9.17 14.63
N GLY A 71 21.84 10.29 14.32
CA GLY A 71 22.43 11.63 14.39
C GLY A 71 22.94 11.99 15.79
N ALA A 72 22.17 11.63 16.83
CA ALA A 72 22.57 11.83 18.22
C ALA A 72 23.81 11.02 18.61
N HIS A 73 24.04 9.86 17.98
CA HIS A 73 25.18 8.98 18.29
C HIS A 73 26.46 9.32 17.51
N ILE A 74 26.34 9.98 16.36
CA ILE A 74 27.49 10.33 15.51
C ILE A 74 28.28 11.50 16.11
N CYS A 75 27.58 12.42 16.75
CA CYS A 75 28.18 13.57 17.42
C CYS A 75 28.42 13.26 18.89
N GLY A 76 29.67 13.39 19.35
CA GLY A 76 30.02 13.37 20.77
C GLY A 76 29.49 14.62 21.50
N GLU A 77 29.89 14.78 22.78
CA GLU A 77 29.52 15.93 23.60
C GLU A 77 30.24 17.24 23.21
N GLU A 78 30.90 17.30 22.05
CA GLU A 78 31.64 18.48 21.60
C GLU A 78 30.70 19.60 21.13
N GLU A 79 30.99 20.84 21.48
CA GLU A 79 30.28 22.03 21.04
C GLU A 79 30.84 22.54 19.70
N VAL A 80 29.96 22.71 18.72
CA VAL A 80 30.29 23.33 17.44
C VAL A 80 29.49 24.62 17.30
N ALA A 81 30.20 25.75 17.19
CA ALA A 81 29.61 27.09 17.04
C ALA A 81 28.58 27.45 18.13
N GLY A 82 28.81 27.01 19.39
CA GLY A 82 27.93 27.30 20.53
C GLY A 82 26.67 26.42 20.64
N THR A 83 26.56 25.42 19.79
CA THR A 83 25.48 24.43 19.84
C THR A 83 26.09 23.04 20.03
N LYS A 84 25.48 22.21 20.87
CA LYS A 84 25.95 20.84 21.04
C LYS A 84 25.86 20.11 19.71
N CYS A 85 26.94 19.46 19.29
CA CYS A 85 26.98 18.71 18.04
C CYS A 85 25.85 17.65 17.99
N GLN A 86 25.48 17.10 19.13
CA GLN A 86 24.36 16.17 19.27
C GLN A 86 23.03 16.77 18.80
N ASP A 87 22.73 18.03 19.13
CA ASP A 87 21.49 18.71 18.74
C ASP A 87 21.45 18.94 17.23
N ILE A 88 22.58 19.30 16.64
CA ILE A 88 22.74 19.44 15.19
C ILE A 88 22.56 18.07 14.51
N GLY A 89 23.18 17.03 15.05
CA GLY A 89 23.06 15.65 14.54
C GLY A 89 21.64 15.12 14.57
N ILE A 90 20.88 15.42 15.64
CA ILE A 90 19.46 15.05 15.74
C ILE A 90 18.65 15.75 14.65
N VAL A 91 18.81 17.06 14.44
CA VAL A 91 18.05 17.81 13.45
C VAL A 91 18.35 17.31 12.04
N PHE A 92 19.61 17.19 11.65
CA PHE A 92 19.98 16.70 10.32
C PHE A 92 19.61 15.23 10.12
N GLY A 93 19.76 14.39 11.15
CA GLY A 93 19.35 13.01 11.14
C GLY A 93 17.84 12.84 10.97
N THR A 94 17.04 13.67 11.67
CA THR A 94 15.57 13.64 11.55
C THR A 94 15.13 14.02 10.15
N VAL A 95 15.63 15.13 9.60
CA VAL A 95 15.24 15.60 8.27
C VAL A 95 15.70 14.64 7.18
N GLY A 96 16.95 14.21 7.21
CA GLY A 96 17.51 13.26 6.25
C GLY A 96 16.84 11.89 6.33
N GLY A 97 16.61 11.41 7.53
CA GLY A 97 15.92 10.14 7.77
C GLY A 97 14.46 10.15 7.33
N ALA A 98 13.73 11.24 7.59
CA ALA A 98 12.36 11.40 7.12
C ALA A 98 12.26 11.39 5.58
N ALA A 99 13.15 12.13 4.92
CA ALA A 99 13.21 12.17 3.46
C ALA A 99 13.56 10.79 2.88
N ALA A 100 14.57 10.11 3.41
CA ALA A 100 14.94 8.77 2.98
C ALA A 100 13.82 7.75 3.24
N GLY A 101 13.20 7.79 4.41
CA GLY A 101 12.12 6.89 4.79
C GLY A 101 10.90 7.01 3.89
N SER A 102 10.50 8.22 3.50
CA SER A 102 9.38 8.45 2.58
C SER A 102 9.67 7.92 1.17
N VAL A 103 10.90 8.10 0.67
CA VAL A 103 11.31 7.59 -0.65
C VAL A 103 11.34 6.05 -0.66
N ILE A 104 11.89 5.43 0.39
CA ILE A 104 11.93 3.98 0.52
C ILE A 104 10.51 3.41 0.58
N GLN A 105 9.61 4.01 1.36
CA GLN A 105 8.22 3.58 1.44
C GLN A 105 7.51 3.65 0.09
N ALA A 106 7.66 4.76 -0.65
CA ALA A 106 7.10 4.91 -1.99
C ALA A 106 7.66 3.85 -2.96
N ALA A 107 8.97 3.59 -2.90
CA ALA A 107 9.61 2.59 -3.76
C ALA A 107 9.15 1.16 -3.46
N LEU A 108 8.98 0.81 -2.18
CA LEU A 108 8.49 -0.51 -1.75
C LEU A 108 7.00 -0.71 -2.02
N GLY A 109 6.22 0.39 -2.07
CA GLY A 109 4.80 0.37 -2.38
C GLY A 109 4.49 0.21 -3.87
N ASN A 110 5.48 0.37 -4.76
CA ASN A 110 5.28 0.16 -6.19
C ASN A 110 5.08 -1.32 -6.49
N HIS A 111 3.97 -1.65 -7.12
CA HIS A 111 3.67 -3.02 -7.53
C HIS A 111 2.93 -3.05 -8.86
N ASP A 112 2.97 -4.19 -9.52
CA ASP A 112 2.24 -4.41 -10.75
C ASP A 112 0.78 -4.77 -10.44
N GLY A 113 -0.11 -4.41 -11.34
CA GLY A 113 -1.52 -4.70 -11.24
C GLY A 113 -2.17 -4.67 -12.62
N PHE A 114 -3.49 -4.82 -12.63
CA PHE A 114 -4.27 -4.81 -13.87
C PHE A 114 -5.42 -3.81 -13.76
N GLN A 115 -5.65 -3.10 -14.85
CA GLN A 115 -6.84 -2.32 -15.06
C GLN A 115 -7.84 -3.16 -15.83
N TYR A 116 -9.00 -3.38 -15.23
CA TYR A 116 -10.09 -4.14 -15.81
C TYR A 116 -11.15 -3.18 -16.34
N ILE A 117 -11.55 -3.35 -17.59
CA ILE A 117 -12.75 -2.72 -18.15
C ILE A 117 -13.86 -3.75 -18.05
N ILE A 118 -14.85 -3.46 -17.21
CA ILE A 118 -15.94 -4.38 -16.87
C ILE A 118 -17.25 -3.77 -17.35
N ASN A 119 -17.97 -4.56 -18.11
CA ASN A 119 -19.35 -4.29 -18.47
C ASN A 119 -20.27 -4.70 -17.33
N ILE A 120 -20.91 -3.72 -16.69
CA ILE A 120 -21.78 -3.97 -15.54
C ILE A 120 -23.16 -4.41 -15.99
N ASP A 121 -23.66 -5.45 -15.35
CA ASP A 121 -25.00 -5.97 -15.59
C ASP A 121 -26.00 -5.11 -14.82
N ASN A 122 -26.57 -4.10 -15.46
CA ASN A 122 -27.60 -3.23 -14.85
C ASN A 122 -29.01 -3.88 -14.87
N CYS A 123 -29.09 -5.16 -14.58
CA CYS A 123 -30.36 -5.85 -14.43
C CYS A 123 -30.85 -5.74 -12.99
N GLY A 124 -31.51 -4.64 -12.64
CA GLY A 124 -32.36 -4.61 -11.44
C GLY A 124 -33.51 -5.59 -11.60
N GLU A 125 -33.94 -6.18 -10.51
CA GLU A 125 -34.93 -7.27 -10.38
C GLU A 125 -36.31 -7.03 -11.05
N SER A 126 -36.52 -5.92 -11.77
CA SER A 126 -37.83 -5.46 -12.27
C SER A 126 -37.90 -5.08 -13.74
N THR A 127 -36.87 -5.18 -14.56
CA THR A 127 -36.96 -4.71 -15.96
C THR A 127 -36.48 -5.75 -16.95
N LEU A 128 -37.39 -6.11 -17.84
CA LEU A 128 -37.19 -7.00 -19.00
C LEU A 128 -36.25 -6.45 -20.08
N SER A 129 -35.57 -5.36 -19.87
CA SER A 129 -34.61 -4.77 -20.80
C SER A 129 -33.38 -4.23 -20.06
N CYS A 130 -32.29 -4.97 -20.13
CA CYS A 130 -30.96 -4.51 -19.71
C CYS A 130 -30.39 -3.53 -20.77
N GLU A 131 -30.91 -2.33 -20.87
CA GLU A 131 -30.60 -1.40 -21.96
C GLU A 131 -29.50 -0.36 -21.65
N ASN A 132 -28.89 -0.41 -20.46
CA ASN A 132 -27.78 0.48 -20.10
C ASN A 132 -26.62 -0.28 -19.46
N ASN A 133 -26.01 -1.15 -20.21
CA ASN A 133 -24.71 -1.72 -19.83
C ASN A 133 -23.68 -0.61 -19.80
N GLN A 134 -23.21 -0.23 -18.61
CA GLN A 134 -22.15 0.74 -18.44
C GLN A 134 -20.81 0.04 -18.28
N ASP A 135 -19.84 0.49 -19.05
CA ASP A 135 -18.46 0.07 -18.86
C ASP A 135 -17.83 0.86 -17.72
N LYS A 136 -17.32 0.17 -16.74
CA LYS A 136 -16.54 0.78 -15.63
C LYS A 136 -15.11 0.26 -15.65
N ALA A 137 -14.17 1.12 -15.31
CA ALA A 137 -12.75 0.78 -15.22
C ALA A 137 -12.34 0.68 -13.75
N PHE A 138 -11.68 -0.41 -13.39
CA PHE A 138 -11.16 -0.66 -12.05
C PHE A 138 -9.68 -1.06 -12.12
N VAL A 139 -8.93 -0.75 -11.06
CA VAL A 139 -7.53 -1.16 -10.93
C VAL A 139 -7.39 -2.06 -9.72
N GLN A 140 -6.77 -3.21 -9.88
CA GLN A 140 -6.52 -4.17 -8.81
C GLN A 140 -5.09 -4.73 -8.89
N GLY A 141 -4.46 -4.92 -7.72
CA GLY A 141 -3.11 -5.46 -7.62
C GLY A 141 -3.11 -6.99 -7.65
N ASP A 142 -3.32 -7.57 -8.80
CA ASP A 142 -3.26 -9.01 -9.01
C ASP A 142 -1.90 -9.44 -9.55
N LYS A 143 -1.48 -10.69 -9.26
CA LYS A 143 -0.28 -11.27 -9.86
C LYS A 143 -0.50 -11.66 -11.31
N ASP A 144 -1.68 -12.21 -11.61
CA ASP A 144 -2.07 -12.69 -12.92
C ASP A 144 -3.37 -11.99 -13.34
N PRO A 145 -3.53 -11.67 -14.64
CA PRO A 145 -4.74 -11.01 -15.12
C PRO A 145 -5.94 -11.97 -15.08
N LEU A 146 -7.08 -11.43 -14.67
CA LEU A 146 -8.34 -12.14 -14.86
C LEU A 146 -8.65 -12.26 -16.35
N PRO A 147 -9.15 -13.43 -16.81
CA PRO A 147 -9.44 -13.67 -18.22
C PRO A 147 -10.50 -12.73 -18.79
N ASN A 148 -10.36 -12.37 -20.06
CA ASN A 148 -11.41 -11.66 -20.78
C ASN A 148 -12.66 -12.55 -20.91
N ASN A 149 -13.82 -11.93 -20.91
CA ASN A 149 -15.14 -12.57 -20.90
C ASN A 149 -15.45 -13.37 -19.62
N GLN A 150 -14.63 -13.25 -18.58
CA GLN A 150 -14.90 -13.83 -17.27
C GLN A 150 -16.00 -13.05 -16.55
N ARG A 151 -16.98 -13.77 -15.99
CA ARG A 151 -17.96 -13.19 -15.08
C ARG A 151 -17.33 -12.89 -13.72
N VAL A 152 -17.65 -11.72 -13.20
CA VAL A 152 -17.08 -11.22 -11.93
C VAL A 152 -18.13 -10.56 -11.05
N ILE A 153 -17.82 -10.55 -9.76
CA ILE A 153 -18.52 -9.80 -8.75
C ILE A 153 -17.61 -8.65 -8.31
N ILE A 154 -18.15 -7.45 -8.30
CA ILE A 154 -17.48 -6.25 -7.82
C ILE A 154 -18.05 -5.91 -6.46
N ILE A 155 -17.21 -5.89 -5.45
CA ILE A 155 -17.59 -5.61 -4.07
C ILE A 155 -17.05 -4.23 -3.69
N TYR A 156 -17.96 -3.33 -3.35
CA TYR A 156 -17.64 -1.96 -2.94
C TYR A 156 -17.53 -1.87 -1.41
N GLY A 157 -16.28 -1.87 -0.90
CA GLY A 157 -15.95 -1.64 0.50
C GLY A 157 -15.05 -0.42 0.66
N ASN A 158 -14.21 -0.38 1.69
CA ASN A 158 -13.11 0.60 1.79
C ASN A 158 -12.13 0.44 0.63
N THR A 159 -11.97 -0.79 0.17
CA THR A 159 -11.28 -1.13 -1.08
C THR A 159 -12.24 -1.85 -2.01
N ILE A 160 -12.17 -1.52 -3.30
CA ILE A 160 -12.94 -2.23 -4.32
C ILE A 160 -12.24 -3.55 -4.61
N ARG A 161 -13.00 -4.66 -4.65
CA ARG A 161 -12.49 -6.00 -4.95
C ARG A 161 -13.28 -6.62 -6.08
N ILE A 162 -12.56 -7.20 -7.02
CA ILE A 162 -13.11 -7.93 -8.15
C ILE A 162 -12.77 -9.40 -7.95
N ILE A 163 -13.76 -10.25 -7.88
CA ILE A 163 -13.60 -11.70 -7.72
C ILE A 163 -14.32 -12.43 -8.84
N THR A 164 -13.73 -13.54 -9.29
CA THR A 164 -14.34 -14.39 -10.30
C THR A 164 -15.60 -15.05 -9.75
N TYR A 165 -16.61 -15.13 -10.62
CA TYR A 165 -17.85 -15.81 -10.35
C TYR A 165 -18.03 -16.94 -11.36
N GLU A 166 -17.98 -18.17 -10.85
CA GLU A 166 -18.34 -19.38 -11.63
C GLU A 166 -19.77 -19.76 -11.30
N ASN A 167 -20.54 -20.01 -12.35
CA ASN A 167 -21.95 -20.38 -12.25
C ASN A 167 -22.07 -21.89 -12.13
#